data_016a352c321cfa309eddc54192b4fa63
#
_entry.id   016a352c321cfa309eddc54192b4fa63
#
_cell.length_a   1.000
_cell.length_b   1.000
_cell.length_c   1.000
_cell.angle_alpha   90.00
_cell.angle_beta   90.00
_cell.angle_gamma   90.00
#
_symmetry.space_group_name_H-M   'P 1'
#
loop_
_entity.id
_entity.type
_entity.pdbx_description
1 polymer ?
#
loop_
_entity_poly.entity_id
_entity_poly.type
_entity_poly.pdbx_seq_one_letter_code
_entity_poly.pdbx_strand_id
1 'polypeptide(L)'
;SEQTIDLVRRPTGGRAILHDNELTYAVIVPSTSLLYGSLAQIYNNVSSVIMAGLSTIGAQFDQPQNSTGTSMEQHFNTNSDACFGTRMGYELLCGGVKITAGAQRRMRHASLQHGSIPLVMDKDRYLDCFLWREVSARKSAEGLIGSLQDSLGWTVTSIDVSIALIEAFERINKIEFEESMPSSIELEIAAEIIKRKQGEWPCINTSG
;
A
#
# COMPACT_ATOMS: atom_id res chain seq x y z
N SER A 1 12.58 23.65 -10.39
CA SER A 1 11.33 23.49 -11.14
C SER A 1 10.27 23.01 -10.16
N GLU A 2 9.17 23.79 -10.00
CA GLU A 2 8.01 23.34 -9.23
C GLU A 2 7.50 22.03 -9.86
N GLN A 3 7.58 20.95 -9.11
CA GLN A 3 6.95 19.69 -9.50
C GLN A 3 5.51 19.75 -9.05
N THR A 4 4.60 19.77 -9.99
CA THR A 4 3.17 19.60 -9.72
C THR A 4 2.91 18.14 -9.34
N ILE A 5 2.26 17.90 -8.19
CA ILE A 5 1.83 16.58 -7.74
C ILE A 5 0.33 16.49 -7.94
N ASP A 6 -0.11 15.50 -8.70
CA ASP A 6 -1.54 15.24 -8.87
C ASP A 6 -2.13 14.62 -7.61
N LEU A 7 -3.29 15.12 -7.18
CA LEU A 7 -4.01 14.62 -6.03
C LEU A 7 -5.22 13.78 -6.48
N VAL A 8 -5.26 12.52 -6.06
CA VAL A 8 -6.35 11.60 -6.41
C VAL A 8 -7.00 11.01 -5.16
N ARG A 9 -8.33 11.05 -5.09
CA ARG A 9 -9.08 10.40 -4.03
C ARG A 9 -9.32 8.92 -4.37
N ARG A 10 -8.72 8.02 -3.59
CA ARG A 10 -8.89 6.58 -3.73
C ARG A 10 -10.29 6.13 -3.24
N PRO A 11 -10.80 4.97 -3.70
CA PRO A 11 -12.10 4.44 -3.27
C PRO A 11 -12.09 3.90 -1.84
N THR A 12 -10.93 3.67 -1.25
CA THR A 12 -10.74 3.14 0.11
C THR A 12 -10.57 4.27 1.12
N GLY A 13 -10.75 3.97 2.39
CA GLY A 13 -10.37 4.86 3.50
C GLY A 13 -8.87 4.90 3.75
N GLY A 14 -8.50 5.57 4.85
CA GLY A 14 -7.12 5.69 5.32
C GLY A 14 -6.48 7.03 4.96
N ARG A 15 -5.18 7.15 5.26
CA ARG A 15 -4.39 8.37 5.09
C ARG A 15 -3.83 8.48 3.68
N ALA A 16 -3.26 9.65 3.38
CA ALA A 16 -2.64 9.91 2.09
C ALA A 16 -1.28 9.19 1.95
N ILE A 17 -0.87 8.97 0.71
CA ILE A 17 0.40 8.37 0.33
C ILE A 17 0.92 9.11 -0.91
N LEU A 18 2.21 9.40 -0.96
CA LEU A 18 2.86 9.84 -2.18
C LEU A 18 3.23 8.59 -3.00
N HIS A 19 2.77 8.54 -4.23
CA HIS A 19 3.16 7.53 -5.21
C HIS A 19 4.36 8.05 -6.01
N ASP A 20 5.48 7.33 -5.96
CA ASP A 20 6.71 7.69 -6.67
C ASP A 20 7.37 6.41 -7.25
N ASN A 21 8.58 6.06 -6.83
CA ASN A 21 9.28 4.86 -7.30
C ASN A 21 8.83 3.62 -6.50
N GLU A 22 7.77 2.97 -6.97
CA GLU A 22 7.10 1.89 -6.23
C GLU A 22 6.44 0.87 -7.16
N LEU A 23 6.05 -0.27 -6.59
CA LEU A 23 5.06 -1.16 -7.16
C LEU A 23 3.71 -0.90 -6.48
N THR A 24 2.73 -0.43 -7.26
CA THR A 24 1.33 -0.46 -6.83
C THR A 24 0.68 -1.78 -7.19
N TYR A 25 -0.18 -2.27 -6.30
CA TYR A 25 -0.95 -3.49 -6.57
C TYR A 25 -2.42 -3.32 -6.21
N ALA A 26 -3.27 -4.11 -6.86
CA ALA A 26 -4.68 -4.24 -6.51
C ALA A 26 -5.08 -5.71 -6.60
N VAL A 27 -5.67 -6.23 -5.52
CA VAL A 27 -6.25 -7.57 -5.43
C VAL A 27 -7.76 -7.41 -5.29
N ILE A 28 -8.49 -7.91 -6.29
CA ILE A 28 -9.95 -7.91 -6.29
C ILE A 28 -10.42 -9.34 -6.08
N VAL A 29 -11.14 -9.57 -4.99
CA VAL A 29 -11.68 -10.89 -4.65
C VAL A 29 -13.19 -10.87 -4.84
N PRO A 30 -13.71 -11.49 -5.91
CA PRO A 30 -15.16 -11.62 -6.13
C PRO A 30 -15.84 -12.39 -5.00
N SER A 31 -17.10 -12.06 -4.70
CA SER A 31 -17.89 -12.76 -3.66
C SER A 31 -18.13 -14.24 -3.95
N THR A 32 -17.92 -14.66 -5.19
CA THR A 32 -18.00 -16.07 -5.64
C THR A 32 -16.68 -16.82 -5.51
N SER A 33 -15.59 -16.15 -5.20
CA SER A 33 -14.27 -16.77 -5.05
C SER A 33 -14.15 -17.55 -3.75
N LEU A 34 -13.42 -18.66 -3.77
CA LEU A 34 -13.03 -19.41 -2.57
C LEU A 34 -12.14 -18.60 -1.62
N LEU A 35 -11.48 -17.56 -2.12
CA LEU A 35 -10.67 -16.63 -1.31
C LEU A 35 -11.51 -15.55 -0.63
N TYR A 36 -12.83 -15.49 -0.93
CA TYR A 36 -13.71 -14.51 -0.32
C TYR A 36 -14.01 -14.86 1.13
N GLY A 37 -13.85 -13.89 2.02
CA GLY A 37 -14.08 -14.06 3.43
C GLY A 37 -14.32 -12.72 4.14
N SER A 38 -14.07 -12.63 5.42
CA SER A 38 -14.05 -11.36 6.13
C SER A 38 -12.92 -10.45 5.60
N LEU A 39 -13.03 -9.13 5.80
CA LEU A 39 -11.95 -8.23 5.42
C LEU A 39 -10.62 -8.62 6.08
N ALA A 40 -10.65 -9.04 7.34
CA ALA A 40 -9.46 -9.50 8.04
C ALA A 40 -8.83 -10.75 7.39
N GLN A 41 -9.64 -11.73 6.98
CA GLN A 41 -9.15 -12.93 6.30
C GLN A 41 -8.48 -12.60 4.97
N ILE A 42 -9.12 -11.76 4.15
CA ILE A 42 -8.55 -11.31 2.87
C ILE A 42 -7.26 -10.53 3.13
N TYR A 43 -7.26 -9.61 4.10
CA TYR A 43 -6.07 -8.85 4.46
C TYR A 43 -4.91 -9.76 4.86
N ASN A 44 -5.15 -10.69 5.76
CA ASN A 44 -4.13 -11.61 6.26
C ASN A 44 -3.59 -12.51 5.12
N ASN A 45 -4.46 -12.99 4.24
CA ASN A 45 -4.04 -13.77 3.07
C ASN A 45 -3.12 -12.95 2.17
N VAL A 46 -3.56 -11.78 1.72
CA VAL A 46 -2.77 -10.91 0.83
C VAL A 46 -1.46 -10.47 1.48
N SER A 47 -1.48 -10.10 2.76
CA SER A 47 -0.27 -9.71 3.49
C SER A 47 0.71 -10.87 3.64
N SER A 48 0.22 -12.10 3.92
CA SER A 48 1.06 -13.30 3.98
C SER A 48 1.70 -13.62 2.64
N VAL A 49 0.96 -13.44 1.55
CA VAL A 49 1.48 -13.63 0.19
C VAL A 49 2.55 -12.59 -0.14
N ILE A 50 2.28 -11.31 0.16
CA ILE A 50 3.28 -10.24 -0.08
C ILE A 50 4.54 -10.52 0.73
N MET A 51 4.41 -10.86 2.01
CA MET A 51 5.55 -11.23 2.86
C MET A 51 6.33 -12.40 2.27
N ALA A 52 5.64 -13.46 1.86
CA ALA A 52 6.29 -14.64 1.28
C ALA A 52 7.00 -14.32 -0.04
N GLY A 53 6.37 -13.54 -0.93
CA GLY A 53 6.98 -13.12 -2.19
C GLY A 53 8.21 -12.25 -1.97
N LEU A 54 8.11 -11.22 -1.14
CA LEU A 54 9.24 -10.34 -0.85
C LEU A 54 10.39 -11.08 -0.12
N SER A 55 10.06 -12.11 0.68
CA SER A 55 11.10 -12.96 1.30
C SER A 55 11.90 -13.75 0.28
N THR A 56 11.33 -14.14 -0.87
CA THR A 56 12.09 -14.86 -1.91
C THR A 56 13.16 -13.99 -2.56
N ILE A 57 12.98 -12.68 -2.53
CA ILE A 57 13.98 -11.71 -3.02
C ILE A 57 14.83 -11.11 -1.89
N GLY A 58 14.81 -11.73 -0.69
CA GLY A 58 15.73 -11.44 0.40
C GLY A 58 15.18 -10.51 1.49
N ALA A 59 13.94 -10.03 1.42
CA ALA A 59 13.39 -9.20 2.48
C ALA A 59 13.23 -9.98 3.78
N GLN A 60 13.73 -9.42 4.89
CA GLN A 60 13.65 -10.02 6.22
C GLN A 60 12.65 -9.24 7.07
N PHE A 61 11.52 -9.86 7.33
CA PHE A 61 10.45 -9.23 8.10
C PHE A 61 10.68 -9.37 9.60
N ASP A 62 10.32 -8.33 10.30
CA ASP A 62 10.29 -8.37 11.76
C ASP A 62 9.26 -9.39 12.22
N GLN A 63 9.63 -10.19 13.24
CA GLN A 63 8.68 -11.10 13.86
C GLN A 63 7.52 -10.27 14.47
N PRO A 64 6.26 -10.72 14.34
CA PRO A 64 5.17 -10.10 15.06
C PRO A 64 5.54 -10.07 16.53
N GLN A 65 5.70 -8.90 17.11
CA GLN A 65 5.86 -8.81 18.55
C GLN A 65 4.58 -9.39 19.17
N ASN A 66 4.71 -10.52 19.86
CA ASN A 66 3.65 -11.09 20.67
C ASN A 66 3.28 -10.05 21.74
N SER A 67 2.47 -9.08 21.40
CA SER A 67 1.74 -8.30 22.37
C SER A 67 0.67 -9.23 22.95
N THR A 68 1.07 -10.00 23.97
CA THR A 68 0.15 -10.67 24.89
C THR A 68 -0.63 -9.57 25.60
N GLY A 69 -1.81 -9.29 25.15
CA GLY A 69 -2.71 -8.40 25.86
C GLY A 69 -3.42 -7.42 24.96
N THR A 70 -4.67 -7.74 24.73
CA THR A 70 -5.82 -6.83 24.62
C THR A 70 -5.58 -5.49 23.95
N SER A 71 -6.33 -5.35 22.91
CA SER A 71 -6.73 -4.12 22.25
C SER A 71 -5.94 -3.69 21.03
N MET A 72 -6.69 -3.63 19.96
CA MET A 72 -6.49 -2.99 18.65
C MET A 72 -6.13 -1.48 18.73
N GLU A 73 -5.61 -0.98 19.83
CA GLU A 73 -5.47 0.45 20.11
C GLU A 73 -4.11 0.83 20.69
N GLN A 74 -3.02 0.33 20.12
CA GLN A 74 -1.81 1.12 20.20
C GLN A 74 -1.80 2.08 19.01
N HIS A 75 -2.70 3.04 19.05
CA HIS A 75 -2.59 4.27 18.29
C HIS A 75 -1.32 4.99 18.75
N PHE A 76 -0.23 4.79 18.03
CA PHE A 76 0.78 5.83 18.02
C PHE A 76 0.08 7.06 17.43
N ASN A 77 -0.25 7.98 18.30
CA ASN A 77 -0.95 9.21 17.98
C ASN A 77 0.02 10.19 17.31
N THR A 78 0.49 9.79 16.12
CA THR A 78 1.12 10.76 15.23
C THR A 78 -0.02 11.51 14.59
N ASN A 79 -0.17 12.79 14.93
CA ASN A 79 -1.09 13.74 14.30
C ASN A 79 -0.67 14.00 12.83
N SER A 80 -0.46 12.96 12.06
CA SER A 80 0.05 12.99 10.70
C SER A 80 -0.95 12.36 9.74
N ASP A 81 -1.17 13.00 8.60
CA ASP A 81 -1.99 12.48 7.51
C ASP A 81 -1.24 11.47 6.63
N ALA A 82 0.06 11.26 6.88
CA ALA A 82 0.90 10.33 6.11
C ALA A 82 0.65 8.87 6.49
N CYS A 83 0.33 8.02 5.51
CA CYS A 83 0.01 6.60 5.72
C CYS A 83 1.23 5.79 6.20
N PHE A 84 2.40 6.00 5.61
CA PHE A 84 3.63 5.30 6.03
C PHE A 84 4.16 5.78 7.38
N GLY A 85 3.84 6.98 7.81
CA GLY A 85 4.27 7.54 9.08
C GLY A 85 3.53 7.02 10.32
N THR A 86 2.70 5.99 10.19
CA THR A 86 1.95 5.41 11.32
C THR A 86 1.94 3.90 11.27
N ARG A 87 1.99 3.26 12.45
CA ARG A 87 1.84 1.81 12.60
C ARG A 87 0.39 1.44 12.91
N MET A 88 -0.12 0.45 12.19
CA MET A 88 -1.37 -0.24 12.50
C MET A 88 -1.03 -1.74 12.54
N GLY A 89 -1.48 -2.49 13.51
CA GLY A 89 -1.00 -3.80 13.92
C GLY A 89 -0.87 -4.96 12.89
N TYR A 90 -0.99 -4.68 11.59
CA TYR A 90 -0.89 -5.66 10.49
C TYR A 90 0.09 -5.23 9.39
N GLU A 91 1.07 -4.40 9.71
CA GLU A 91 1.99 -3.85 8.73
C GLU A 91 3.23 -4.73 8.57
N LEU A 92 3.72 -4.81 7.33
CA LEU A 92 4.97 -5.51 7.05
C LEU A 92 6.15 -4.57 7.34
N LEU A 93 6.91 -4.92 8.36
CA LEU A 93 8.07 -4.17 8.82
C LEU A 93 9.35 -4.95 8.52
N CYS A 94 10.37 -4.24 8.07
CA CYS A 94 11.74 -4.75 7.94
C CYS A 94 12.68 -3.83 8.73
N GLY A 95 13.31 -4.35 9.79
CA GLY A 95 14.18 -3.55 10.66
C GLY A 95 13.45 -2.37 11.32
N GLY A 96 12.19 -2.52 11.66
CA GLY A 96 11.35 -1.47 12.24
C GLY A 96 10.76 -0.48 11.23
N VAL A 97 11.10 -0.58 9.96
CA VAL A 97 10.67 0.31 8.88
C VAL A 97 9.51 -0.31 8.10
N LYS A 98 8.50 0.49 7.82
CA LYS A 98 7.33 0.07 7.05
C LYS A 98 7.63 0.11 5.56
N ILE A 99 7.60 -1.06 4.93
CA ILE A 99 7.90 -1.22 3.50
C ILE A 99 6.66 -1.50 2.64
N THR A 100 5.48 -1.55 3.23
CA THR A 100 4.22 -1.69 2.50
C THR A 100 3.13 -0.82 3.12
N ALA A 101 2.25 -0.28 2.30
CA ALA A 101 1.02 0.35 2.76
C ALA A 101 -0.15 -0.21 1.96
N GLY A 102 -1.22 -0.56 2.65
CA GLY A 102 -2.41 -1.11 2.01
C GLY A 102 -3.69 -0.54 2.60
N ALA A 103 -4.76 -0.63 1.82
CA ALA A 103 -6.09 -0.29 2.25
C ALA A 103 -7.12 -1.22 1.59
N GLN A 104 -8.25 -1.40 2.26
CA GLN A 104 -9.30 -2.30 1.81
C GLN A 104 -10.65 -1.60 1.70
N ARG A 105 -11.48 -2.14 0.84
CA ARG A 105 -12.89 -1.80 0.76
C ARG A 105 -13.72 -3.02 0.39
N ARG A 106 -14.78 -3.26 1.15
CA ARG A 106 -15.81 -4.22 0.76
C ARG A 106 -16.83 -3.53 -0.14
N MET A 107 -17.12 -4.15 -1.26
CA MET A 107 -18.15 -3.76 -2.19
C MET A 107 -19.25 -4.84 -2.22
N ARG A 108 -20.35 -4.58 -2.93
CA ARG A 108 -21.51 -5.50 -2.97
C ARG A 108 -21.15 -6.90 -3.45
N HIS A 109 -20.29 -7.01 -4.46
CA HIS A 109 -19.97 -8.28 -5.13
C HIS A 109 -18.49 -8.64 -5.12
N ALA A 110 -17.66 -7.84 -4.45
CA ALA A 110 -16.22 -8.08 -4.35
C ALA A 110 -15.62 -7.39 -3.12
N SER A 111 -14.40 -7.75 -2.79
CA SER A 111 -13.54 -6.98 -1.89
C SER A 111 -12.31 -6.52 -2.66
N LEU A 112 -11.95 -5.26 -2.50
CA LEU A 112 -10.72 -4.67 -3.02
C LEU A 112 -9.71 -4.55 -1.89
N GLN A 113 -8.51 -5.05 -2.09
CA GLN A 113 -7.31 -4.67 -1.34
C GLN A 113 -6.30 -4.11 -2.33
N HIS A 114 -5.81 -2.92 -2.07
CA HIS A 114 -4.76 -2.32 -2.87
C HIS A 114 -3.70 -1.70 -1.98
N GLY A 115 -2.52 -1.51 -2.53
CA GLY A 115 -1.42 -0.96 -1.76
C GLY A 115 -0.24 -0.53 -2.62
N SER A 116 0.79 -0.11 -1.92
CA SER A 116 2.06 0.35 -2.45
C SER A 116 3.21 -0.36 -1.75
N ILE A 117 4.22 -0.70 -2.51
CA ILE A 117 5.49 -1.25 -2.08
C ILE A 117 6.58 -0.34 -2.64
N PRO A 118 7.10 0.62 -1.87
CA PRO A 118 8.17 1.50 -2.30
C PRO A 118 9.42 0.70 -2.65
N LEU A 119 9.93 0.86 -3.87
CA LEU A 119 11.19 0.26 -4.32
C LEU A 119 12.37 1.09 -3.87
N VAL A 120 12.28 2.40 -4.07
CA VAL A 120 13.21 3.43 -3.61
C VAL A 120 12.39 4.59 -3.06
N MET A 121 12.81 5.19 -1.96
CA MET A 121 12.09 6.31 -1.35
C MET A 121 13.02 7.49 -1.07
N ASP A 122 12.68 8.65 -1.61
CA ASP A 122 13.19 9.94 -1.14
C ASP A 122 12.34 10.35 0.08
N LYS A 123 12.91 10.14 1.27
CA LYS A 123 12.20 10.36 2.54
C LYS A 123 11.86 11.83 2.76
N ASP A 124 12.74 12.75 2.40
CA ASP A 124 12.47 14.18 2.55
C ASP A 124 11.34 14.62 1.65
N ARG A 125 11.40 14.26 0.37
CA ARG A 125 10.31 14.54 -0.58
C ARG A 125 8.99 13.93 -0.13
N TYR A 126 9.00 12.70 0.38
CA TYR A 126 7.80 12.06 0.92
C TYR A 126 7.23 12.84 2.10
N LEU A 127 8.06 13.21 3.06
CA LEU A 127 7.63 13.92 4.26
C LEU A 127 7.16 15.35 3.96
N ASP A 128 7.76 16.02 2.99
CA ASP A 128 7.41 17.38 2.59
C ASP A 128 6.03 17.48 1.87
N CYS A 129 5.48 16.34 1.43
CA CYS A 129 4.11 16.29 0.90
C CYS A 129 3.01 16.40 1.95
N PHE A 130 3.35 16.36 3.25
CA PHE A 130 2.39 16.34 4.34
C PHE A 130 2.59 17.50 5.30
N LEU A 131 1.47 17.99 5.83
CA LEU A 131 1.50 18.99 6.91
C LEU A 131 1.76 18.30 8.25
N TRP A 132 2.77 18.75 8.95
CA TRP A 132 3.17 18.27 10.27
C TRP A 132 2.82 19.32 11.31
N ARG A 133 2.00 18.97 12.30
CA ARG A 133 1.66 19.88 13.40
C ARG A 133 2.84 20.15 14.32
N GLU A 134 3.75 19.17 14.43
CA GLU A 134 4.93 19.24 15.29
C GLU A 134 6.15 18.65 14.57
N VAL A 135 7.30 19.25 14.81
CA VAL A 135 8.61 18.75 14.28
C VAL A 135 8.89 17.33 14.79
N SER A 136 8.52 17.03 16.02
CA SER A 136 8.65 15.70 16.63
C SER A 136 7.87 14.63 15.86
N ALA A 137 6.67 14.96 15.37
CA ALA A 137 5.86 14.05 14.57
C ALA A 137 6.51 13.73 13.21
N ARG A 138 7.08 14.74 12.52
CA ARG A 138 7.84 14.54 11.28
C ARG A 138 9.04 13.61 11.50
N LYS A 139 9.83 13.87 12.55
CA LYS A 139 10.99 13.06 12.89
C LYS A 139 10.63 11.62 13.26
N SER A 140 9.53 11.42 13.96
CA SER A 140 9.03 10.08 14.28
C SER A 140 8.60 9.33 13.02
N ALA A 141 7.93 10.01 12.08
CA ALA A 141 7.54 9.43 10.80
C ALA A 141 8.75 9.05 9.94
N GLU A 142 9.80 9.88 9.91
CA GLU A 142 11.04 9.61 9.19
C GLU A 142 11.68 8.27 9.59
N GLY A 143 11.66 7.94 10.89
CA GLY A 143 12.17 6.66 11.39
C GLY A 143 11.29 5.44 11.05
N LEU A 144 10.08 5.65 10.55
CA LEU A 144 9.13 4.57 10.24
C LEU A 144 8.98 4.29 8.75
N ILE A 145 9.36 5.24 7.90
CA ILE A 145 9.22 5.13 6.44
C ILE A 145 10.48 4.58 5.79
N GLY A 146 10.31 3.82 4.72
CA GLY A 146 11.41 3.31 3.92
C GLY A 146 10.94 2.52 2.71
N SER A 147 11.90 1.89 2.05
CA SER A 147 11.74 1.19 0.79
C SER A 147 12.32 -0.23 0.85
N LEU A 148 12.05 -1.01 -0.18
CA LEU A 148 12.69 -2.32 -0.35
C LEU A 148 14.21 -2.19 -0.48
N GLN A 149 14.69 -1.17 -1.19
CA GLN A 149 16.14 -0.93 -1.32
C GLN A 149 16.81 -0.70 0.04
N ASP A 150 16.14 0.04 0.94
CA ASP A 150 16.67 0.26 2.31
C ASP A 150 16.76 -1.05 3.09
N SER A 151 15.78 -1.94 2.90
CA SER A 151 15.72 -3.23 3.58
C SER A 151 16.68 -4.27 3.01
N LEU A 152 16.84 -4.29 1.70
CA LEU A 152 17.63 -5.30 0.97
C LEU A 152 19.11 -4.91 0.88
N GLY A 153 19.42 -3.63 0.84
CA GLY A 153 20.76 -3.11 0.57
C GLY A 153 21.13 -3.09 -0.93
N TRP A 154 20.21 -3.44 -1.82
CA TRP A 154 20.37 -3.34 -3.29
C TRP A 154 19.05 -2.94 -3.95
N THR A 155 19.15 -2.46 -5.19
CA THR A 155 18.00 -2.03 -5.99
C THR A 155 17.31 -3.24 -6.61
N VAL A 156 15.97 -3.28 -6.48
CA VAL A 156 15.09 -4.23 -7.17
C VAL A 156 14.20 -3.48 -8.15
N THR A 157 13.81 -4.16 -9.22
CA THR A 157 12.87 -3.59 -10.19
C THR A 157 11.42 -3.94 -9.83
N SER A 158 10.47 -3.19 -10.37
CA SER A 158 9.04 -3.52 -10.25
C SER A 158 8.72 -4.88 -10.87
N ILE A 159 9.45 -5.28 -11.89
CA ILE A 159 9.30 -6.59 -12.55
C ILE A 159 9.70 -7.71 -11.59
N ASP A 160 10.87 -7.60 -10.94
CA ASP A 160 11.34 -8.61 -9.98
C ASP A 160 10.34 -8.81 -8.84
N VAL A 161 9.83 -7.70 -8.30
CA VAL A 161 8.82 -7.75 -7.23
C VAL A 161 7.52 -8.34 -7.75
N SER A 162 7.06 -7.98 -8.95
CA SER A 162 5.83 -8.51 -9.53
C SER A 162 5.90 -10.03 -9.72
N ILE A 163 7.01 -10.55 -10.28
CA ILE A 163 7.21 -11.98 -10.46
C ILE A 163 7.18 -12.69 -9.10
N ALA A 164 7.91 -12.19 -8.11
CA ALA A 164 7.94 -12.79 -6.77
C ALA A 164 6.56 -12.82 -6.10
N LEU A 165 5.74 -11.78 -6.29
CA LEU A 165 4.37 -11.74 -5.76
C LEU A 165 3.45 -12.71 -6.51
N ILE A 166 3.49 -12.77 -7.84
CA ILE A 166 2.68 -13.70 -8.64
C ILE A 166 2.95 -15.14 -8.23
N GLU A 167 4.21 -15.55 -8.20
CA GLU A 167 4.62 -16.90 -7.79
C GLU A 167 4.17 -17.22 -6.33
N ALA A 168 4.24 -16.25 -5.44
CA ALA A 168 3.78 -16.45 -4.08
C ALA A 168 2.25 -16.58 -3.99
N PHE A 169 1.48 -15.78 -4.78
CA PHE A 169 0.02 -15.91 -4.86
C PHE A 169 -0.40 -17.27 -5.38
N GLU A 170 0.20 -17.75 -6.47
CA GLU A 170 -0.09 -19.05 -7.06
C GLU A 170 0.19 -20.19 -6.08
N ARG A 171 1.38 -20.18 -5.48
CA ARG A 171 1.82 -21.22 -4.55
C ARG A 171 0.95 -21.29 -3.29
N ILE A 172 0.65 -20.15 -2.67
CA ILE A 172 -0.06 -20.10 -1.38
C ILE A 172 -1.55 -20.38 -1.57
N ASN A 173 -2.16 -19.81 -2.59
CA ASN A 173 -3.59 -19.93 -2.83
C ASN A 173 -3.96 -21.09 -3.75
N LYS A 174 -2.97 -21.81 -4.32
CA LYS A 174 -3.16 -22.90 -5.29
C LYS A 174 -4.03 -22.46 -6.47
N ILE A 175 -3.71 -21.32 -7.02
CA ILE A 175 -4.32 -20.72 -8.20
C ILE A 175 -3.27 -20.59 -9.30
N GLU A 176 -3.71 -20.35 -10.52
CA GLU A 176 -2.89 -19.99 -11.66
C GLU A 176 -3.37 -18.64 -12.19
N PHE A 177 -2.42 -17.75 -12.49
CA PHE A 177 -2.74 -16.45 -13.08
C PHE A 177 -2.72 -16.54 -14.59
N GLU A 178 -3.71 -15.94 -15.20
CA GLU A 178 -3.77 -15.68 -16.64
C GLU A 178 -3.55 -14.19 -16.87
N GLU A 179 -2.53 -13.87 -17.70
CA GLU A 179 -2.30 -12.48 -18.08
C GLU A 179 -3.38 -12.02 -19.06
N SER A 180 -4.04 -10.93 -18.75
CA SER A 180 -5.09 -10.35 -19.61
C SER A 180 -5.10 -8.83 -19.52
N MET A 181 -5.63 -8.20 -20.57
CA MET A 181 -5.91 -6.77 -20.60
C MET A 181 -7.34 -6.50 -20.13
N PRO A 182 -7.61 -5.33 -19.52
CA PRO A 182 -8.98 -4.94 -19.23
C PRO A 182 -9.86 -4.97 -20.48
N SER A 183 -11.09 -5.46 -20.35
CA SER A 183 -12.08 -5.47 -21.43
C SER A 183 -12.48 -4.05 -21.84
N SER A 184 -13.05 -3.89 -23.04
CA SER A 184 -13.56 -2.59 -23.52
C SER A 184 -14.59 -2.00 -22.56
N ILE A 185 -15.46 -2.84 -21.98
CA ILE A 185 -16.49 -2.41 -21.02
C ILE A 185 -15.83 -1.89 -19.73
N GLU A 186 -14.81 -2.55 -19.21
CA GLU A 186 -14.08 -2.10 -18.03
C GLU A 186 -13.38 -0.78 -18.28
N LEU A 187 -12.79 -0.58 -19.47
CA LEU A 187 -12.15 0.67 -19.86
C LEU A 187 -13.18 1.82 -20.00
N GLU A 188 -14.36 1.56 -20.57
CA GLU A 188 -15.45 2.53 -20.65
C GLU A 188 -15.93 2.97 -19.27
N ILE A 189 -16.18 2.01 -18.37
CA ILE A 189 -16.59 2.27 -16.98
C ILE A 189 -15.49 3.07 -16.25
N ALA A 190 -14.22 2.72 -16.43
CA ALA A 190 -13.10 3.45 -15.84
C ALA A 190 -13.06 4.91 -16.33
N ALA A 191 -13.26 5.14 -17.63
CA ALA A 191 -13.31 6.48 -18.21
C ALA A 191 -14.47 7.34 -17.64
N GLU A 192 -15.64 6.74 -17.44
CA GLU A 192 -16.79 7.42 -16.79
C GLU A 192 -16.48 7.79 -15.34
N ILE A 193 -15.86 6.86 -14.59
CA ILE A 193 -15.45 7.11 -13.20
C ILE A 193 -14.44 8.25 -13.13
N ILE A 194 -13.46 8.28 -14.04
CA ILE A 194 -12.46 9.35 -14.13
C ILE A 194 -13.15 10.70 -14.35
N LYS A 195 -14.03 10.80 -15.35
CA LYS A 195 -14.76 12.06 -15.67
C LYS A 195 -15.55 12.56 -14.46
N ARG A 196 -16.23 11.67 -13.75
CA ARG A 196 -16.99 12.01 -12.55
C ARG A 196 -16.08 12.53 -11.44
N LYS A 197 -14.93 11.88 -11.22
CA LYS A 197 -14.00 12.24 -10.15
C LYS A 197 -13.23 13.53 -10.43
N GLN A 198 -12.89 13.82 -11.66
CA GLN A 198 -12.23 15.08 -12.04
C GLN A 198 -13.08 16.31 -11.70
N GLY A 199 -14.43 16.19 -11.70
CA GLY A 199 -15.33 17.26 -11.27
C GLY A 199 -15.45 17.42 -9.74
N GLU A 200 -15.03 16.45 -8.96
CA GLU A 200 -15.17 16.45 -7.48
C GLU A 200 -13.97 17.08 -6.74
N TRP A 201 -12.83 17.30 -7.43
CA TRP A 201 -11.62 17.82 -6.80
C TRP A 201 -11.00 18.94 -7.65
N PRO A 202 -10.93 20.16 -7.13
CA PRO A 202 -10.10 21.19 -7.74
C PRO A 202 -8.64 20.77 -7.66
N CYS A 203 -7.90 20.92 -8.76
CA CYS A 203 -6.44 20.87 -8.73
C CYS A 203 -5.97 21.87 -7.67
N ILE A 204 -5.36 21.42 -6.60
CA ILE A 204 -4.74 22.33 -5.64
C ILE A 204 -3.45 22.80 -6.29
N ASN A 205 -3.50 23.97 -6.90
CA ASN A 205 -2.29 24.70 -7.23
C ASN A 205 -1.61 25.06 -5.90
N THR A 206 -0.51 24.41 -5.57
CA THR A 206 0.35 24.73 -4.42
C THR A 206 1.23 25.94 -4.73
N SER A 207 0.67 27.00 -5.33
CA SER A 207 1.32 28.30 -5.44
C SER A 207 0.85 29.14 -4.26
N GLY A 208 1.66 29.16 -3.21
CA GLY A 208 1.50 29.97 -2.01
C GLY A 208 2.75 29.96 -1.19
#